data_9c806e1e1893ef2b38adfe15897a964e
#
_entry.id   9c806e1e1893ef2b38adfe15897a964e
#
_cell.length_a   1.000
_cell.length_b   1.000
_cell.length_c   1.000
_cell.angle_alpha   90.00
_cell.angle_beta   90.00
_cell.angle_gamma   90.00
#
_symmetry.space_group_name_H-M   'P 1'
#
loop_
_entity.id
_entity.type
_entity.pdbx_description
1 polymer ?
#
loop_
_entity_poly.entity_id
_entity_poly.type
_entity_poly.pdbx_seq_one_letter_code
_entity_poly.pdbx_strand_id
1 'polypeptide(L)'
;MENSQLRAKIYGIPEDVYRCAGCAAVKEIFDEFKIPYEFIDVIYMAGDVQYNYKAIEEAAKASGVFPSKRVNYPVVILGGVYYPNLRTIKERLGELGYDFDLLD
;
A
#
# COMPACT_ATOMS: atom_id res chain seq x y z
N MET A 1 -3.45 12.97 -20.02
CA MET A 1 -3.20 12.64 -19.76
C MET A 1 -2.71 11.96 -19.16
N GLU A 2 -2.81 11.68 -18.73
CA GLU A 2 -1.94 11.11 -18.63
C GLU A 2 -1.70 10.20 -17.62
N ASN A 3 -0.89 9.21 -17.80
CA ASN A 3 -0.54 8.21 -16.83
C ASN A 3 0.14 8.78 -15.64
N SER A 4 0.65 9.95 -15.79
CA SER A 4 1.24 10.68 -14.69
C SER A 4 0.24 10.90 -13.57
N GLN A 5 -1.03 10.65 -13.82
CA GLN A 5 -2.06 10.80 -12.80
C GLN A 5 -2.26 9.55 -11.96
N LEU A 6 -1.66 8.43 -12.34
CA LEU A 6 -1.80 7.21 -11.58
C LEU A 6 -0.90 7.29 -10.35
N ARG A 7 -1.51 7.32 -9.18
CA ARG A 7 -0.80 7.43 -7.92
C ARG A 7 -1.32 6.42 -6.95
N ALA A 8 -0.45 6.01 -6.03
CA ALA A 8 -0.81 5.01 -5.04
C ALA A 8 -0.57 5.53 -3.63
N LYS A 9 -1.28 4.93 -2.68
CA LYS A 9 -1.12 5.18 -1.27
C LYS A 9 -1.00 3.85 -0.59
N ILE A 10 0.01 3.69 0.26
CA ILE A 10 0.23 2.44 0.97
C ILE A 10 0.24 2.73 2.46
N TYR A 11 -0.71 2.17 3.19
CA TYR A 11 -0.68 2.22 4.64
C TYR A 11 0.02 0.95 5.09
N GLY A 12 1.15 1.11 5.76
CA GLY A 12 1.94 -0.06 6.08
C GLY A 12 2.83 0.13 7.28
N ILE A 13 3.67 -0.88 7.51
CA ILE A 13 4.54 -0.95 8.66
C ILE A 13 5.96 -0.72 8.17
N PRO A 14 6.67 0.28 8.71
CA PRO A 14 8.05 0.53 8.27
C PRO A 14 8.99 -0.58 8.74
N GLU A 15 10.01 -0.83 7.97
CA GLU A 15 10.93 -1.95 8.22
C GLU A 15 11.71 -1.78 9.51
N ASP A 16 11.96 -0.55 9.94
CA ASP A 16 12.70 -0.31 11.18
C ASP A 16 11.89 -0.63 12.42
N VAL A 17 10.58 -0.87 12.28
CA VAL A 17 9.73 -1.26 13.39
C VAL A 17 9.43 -2.74 13.33
N TYR A 18 9.01 -3.23 12.17
CA TYR A 18 8.63 -4.62 12.03
C TYR A 18 8.67 -5.01 10.55
N ARG A 19 9.06 -6.23 10.29
CA ARG A 19 9.16 -6.70 8.91
C ARG A 19 7.78 -6.96 8.33
N CYS A 20 7.50 -6.31 7.21
CA CYS A 20 6.24 -6.47 6.50
C CYS A 20 6.56 -6.88 5.06
N ALA A 21 6.51 -8.20 4.80
CA ALA A 21 6.87 -8.71 3.48
C ALA A 21 5.94 -8.18 2.38
N GLY A 22 4.66 -8.08 2.69
CA GLY A 22 3.70 -7.54 1.72
C GLY A 22 3.95 -6.08 1.39
N CYS A 23 4.35 -5.29 2.40
CA CYS A 23 4.67 -3.89 2.18
C CYS A 23 5.86 -3.75 1.24
N ALA A 24 6.89 -4.56 1.46
CA ALA A 24 8.07 -4.53 0.61
C ALA A 24 7.73 -4.95 -0.81
N ALA A 25 6.91 -5.98 -0.97
CA ALA A 25 6.54 -6.47 -2.30
C ALA A 25 5.78 -5.42 -3.10
N VAL A 26 4.86 -4.71 -2.45
CA VAL A 26 4.08 -3.68 -3.13
C VAL A 26 4.96 -2.51 -3.55
N LYS A 27 5.85 -2.06 -2.65
CA LYS A 27 6.76 -0.98 -2.98
C LYS A 27 7.65 -1.35 -4.15
N GLU A 28 8.12 -2.60 -4.17
CA GLU A 28 8.99 -3.06 -5.24
C GLU A 28 8.27 -2.99 -6.59
N ILE A 29 7.02 -3.40 -6.64
CA ILE A 29 6.25 -3.35 -7.88
C ILE A 29 6.06 -1.92 -8.35
N PHE A 30 5.70 -1.01 -7.46
CA PHE A 30 5.50 0.37 -7.85
C PHE A 30 6.80 1.03 -8.28
N ASP A 31 7.91 0.69 -7.61
CA ASP A 31 9.22 1.21 -8.00
C ASP A 31 9.62 0.69 -9.38
N GLU A 32 9.37 -0.58 -9.65
CA GLU A 32 9.73 -1.19 -10.93
C GLU A 32 8.98 -0.51 -12.08
N PHE A 33 7.71 -0.21 -11.90
CA PHE A 33 6.91 0.42 -12.95
C PHE A 33 6.89 1.94 -12.84
N LYS A 34 7.66 2.50 -11.90
CA LYS A 34 7.79 3.96 -11.72
C LYS A 34 6.45 4.63 -11.46
N ILE A 35 5.63 3.96 -10.67
CA ILE A 35 4.34 4.49 -10.24
C ILE A 35 4.59 5.25 -8.94
N PRO A 36 4.30 6.55 -8.89
CA PRO A 36 4.51 7.31 -7.66
C PRO A 36 3.56 6.84 -6.56
N TYR A 37 4.08 6.75 -5.35
CA TYR A 37 3.26 6.35 -4.21
C TYR A 37 3.69 7.10 -2.96
N GLU A 38 2.76 7.16 -2.01
CA GLU A 38 3.01 7.69 -0.68
C GLU A 38 2.92 6.52 0.29
N PHE A 39 3.96 6.31 1.10
CA PHE A 39 3.94 5.26 2.12
C PHE A 39 3.63 5.90 3.45
N ILE A 40 2.53 5.48 4.07
CA ILE A 40 2.06 6.06 5.32
C ILE A 40 2.28 5.06 6.43
N ASP A 41 3.13 5.43 7.39
CA ASP A 41 3.46 4.56 8.51
C ASP A 41 2.29 4.50 9.48
N VAL A 42 1.77 3.31 9.75
CA VAL A 42 0.71 3.15 10.74
C VAL A 42 1.27 2.99 12.14
N ILE A 43 2.57 2.62 12.24
CA ILE A 43 3.29 2.65 13.51
C ILE A 43 4.65 3.26 13.24
N TYR A 44 5.29 3.73 14.30
CA TYR A 44 6.62 4.34 14.17
C TYR A 44 7.36 4.23 15.50
N MET A 45 8.67 4.44 15.44
CA MET A 45 9.51 4.42 16.63
C MET A 45 9.78 5.83 17.11
N ALA A 46 9.47 6.08 18.36
CA ALA A 46 9.78 7.36 19.00
C ALA A 46 10.14 7.03 20.44
N GLY A 47 11.33 6.44 20.62
CA GLY A 47 11.75 5.89 21.90
C GLY A 47 11.13 4.52 22.13
N ASP A 48 9.89 4.36 21.76
CA ASP A 48 9.14 3.13 21.89
C ASP A 48 8.20 3.08 20.70
N VAL A 49 7.55 1.95 20.46
CA VAL A 49 6.60 1.81 19.36
C VAL A 49 5.39 2.69 19.61
N GLN A 50 5.07 3.51 18.65
CA GLN A 50 3.91 4.39 18.72
C GLN A 50 2.96 4.08 17.58
N TYR A 51 1.67 4.30 17.81
CA TYR A 51 0.64 4.02 16.81
C TYR A 51 0.15 5.32 16.20
N ASN A 52 0.05 5.33 14.87
CA ASN A 52 -0.50 6.47 14.16
C ASN A 52 -2.01 6.24 14.01
N TYR A 53 -2.77 6.63 15.01
CA TYR A 53 -4.20 6.30 15.05
C TYR A 53 -4.98 6.90 13.89
N LYS A 54 -4.59 8.07 13.43
CA LYS A 54 -5.26 8.67 12.29
C LYS A 54 -5.06 7.84 11.04
N ALA A 55 -3.84 7.36 10.81
CA ALA A 55 -3.55 6.52 9.64
C ALA A 55 -4.26 5.18 9.76
N ILE A 56 -4.29 4.60 10.96
CA ILE A 56 -4.98 3.32 11.18
C ILE A 56 -6.46 3.47 10.89
N GLU A 57 -7.08 4.57 11.33
CA GLU A 57 -8.48 4.81 11.05
C GLU A 57 -8.73 4.98 9.56
N GLU A 58 -7.87 5.73 8.87
CA GLU A 58 -8.00 5.91 7.43
C GLU A 58 -7.88 4.59 6.70
N ALA A 59 -6.92 3.75 7.11
CA ALA A 59 -6.75 2.43 6.51
C ALA A 59 -7.96 1.55 6.77
N ALA A 60 -8.52 1.61 7.97
CA ALA A 60 -9.70 0.83 8.31
C ALA A 60 -10.89 1.23 7.45
N LYS A 61 -11.07 2.52 7.24
CA LYS A 61 -12.16 3.02 6.40
C LYS A 61 -11.96 2.61 4.95
N ALA A 62 -10.73 2.73 4.45
CA ALA A 62 -10.43 2.40 3.07
C ALA A 62 -10.65 0.92 2.79
N SER A 63 -10.29 0.05 3.75
CA SER A 63 -10.42 -1.39 3.58
C SER A 63 -11.79 -1.93 3.93
N GLY A 64 -12.69 -1.07 4.44
CA GLY A 64 -14.06 -1.45 4.73
C GLY A 64 -14.27 -2.15 6.07
N VAL A 65 -13.28 -2.15 6.96
CA VAL A 65 -13.42 -2.82 8.24
C VAL A 65 -13.80 -1.87 9.38
N PHE A 66 -13.75 -0.57 9.12
CA PHE A 66 -14.12 0.41 10.14
C PHE A 66 -15.54 0.14 10.66
N PRO A 67 -15.82 0.21 11.95
CA PRO A 67 -14.97 0.79 13.00
C PRO A 67 -13.97 -0.17 13.64
N SER A 68 -13.84 -1.38 13.15
CA SER A 68 -12.80 -2.26 13.60
C SER A 68 -11.44 -1.67 13.22
N LYS A 69 -10.43 -1.89 14.05
CA LYS A 69 -9.08 -1.47 13.76
C LYS A 69 -8.17 -2.65 13.47
N ARG A 70 -8.77 -3.80 13.21
CA ARG A 70 -8.03 -5.00 12.82
C ARG A 70 -7.85 -4.97 11.31
N VAL A 71 -6.84 -4.25 10.88
CA VAL A 71 -6.56 -4.02 9.47
C VAL A 71 -5.43 -4.92 9.04
N ASN A 72 -5.56 -5.55 7.88
CA ASN A 72 -4.48 -6.34 7.30
C ASN A 72 -3.61 -5.42 6.46
N TYR A 73 -2.34 -5.32 6.81
CA TYR A 73 -1.41 -4.45 6.09
C TYR A 73 -0.60 -5.24 5.08
N PRO A 74 -0.23 -4.62 3.97
CA PRO A 74 -0.47 -3.21 3.63
C PRO A 74 -1.88 -2.99 3.10
N VAL A 75 -2.41 -1.78 3.33
CA VAL A 75 -3.63 -1.34 2.67
C VAL A 75 -3.21 -0.48 1.49
N VAL A 76 -3.58 -0.88 0.31
CA VAL A 76 -3.13 -0.23 -0.92
C VAL A 76 -4.30 0.41 -1.63
N ILE A 77 -4.14 1.69 -1.94
CA ILE A 77 -5.12 2.44 -2.73
C ILE A 77 -4.40 2.90 -3.98
N LEU A 78 -4.88 2.46 -5.13
CA LEU A 78 -4.28 2.79 -6.42
C LEU A 78 -5.32 3.50 -7.27
N GLY A 79 -5.02 4.73 -7.65
CA GLY A 79 -5.96 5.52 -8.42
C GLY A 79 -7.27 5.75 -7.69
N GLY A 80 -7.22 5.83 -6.36
CA GLY A 80 -8.41 6.05 -5.55
C GLY A 80 -9.22 4.80 -5.22
N VAL A 81 -8.75 3.62 -5.63
CA VAL A 81 -9.46 2.36 -5.43
C VAL A 81 -8.66 1.45 -4.50
N TYR A 82 -9.32 0.86 -3.52
CA TYR A 82 -8.70 -0.08 -2.59
C TYR A 82 -8.50 -1.43 -3.25
N TYR A 83 -7.32 -2.02 -3.05
CA TYR A 83 -6.99 -3.36 -3.55
C TYR A 83 -6.60 -4.22 -2.35
N PRO A 84 -7.33 -5.31 -2.09
CA PRO A 84 -7.16 -6.09 -0.86
C PRO A 84 -5.90 -6.96 -0.82
N ASN A 85 -5.29 -7.25 -1.97
CA ASN A 85 -4.12 -8.11 -1.97
C ASN A 85 -3.28 -7.87 -3.21
N LEU A 86 -2.09 -8.50 -3.20
CA LEU A 86 -1.13 -8.30 -4.27
C LEU A 86 -1.66 -8.78 -5.63
N ARG A 87 -2.43 -9.87 -5.62
CA ARG A 87 -2.97 -10.40 -6.86
C ARG A 87 -3.88 -9.39 -7.56
N THR A 88 -4.77 -8.74 -6.80
CA THR A 88 -5.67 -7.76 -7.41
C THR A 88 -4.93 -6.54 -7.93
N ILE A 89 -3.84 -6.17 -7.26
CA ILE A 89 -3.00 -5.07 -7.74
C ILE A 89 -2.38 -5.46 -9.08
N LYS A 90 -1.84 -6.66 -9.18
CA LYS A 90 -1.22 -7.13 -10.42
C LYS A 90 -2.24 -7.23 -11.54
N GLU A 91 -3.43 -7.71 -11.25
CA GLU A 91 -4.49 -7.80 -12.25
C GLU A 91 -4.82 -6.42 -12.81
N ARG A 92 -4.95 -5.45 -11.92
CA ARG A 92 -5.29 -4.09 -12.37
C ARG A 92 -4.16 -3.48 -13.18
N LEU A 93 -2.93 -3.67 -12.75
CA LEU A 93 -1.80 -3.13 -13.50
C LEU A 93 -1.68 -3.80 -14.87
N GLY A 94 -1.96 -5.10 -14.93
CA GLY A 94 -1.99 -5.80 -16.22
C GLY A 94 -3.04 -5.21 -17.16
N GLU A 95 -4.21 -4.89 -16.62
CA GLU A 95 -5.27 -4.24 -17.42
C GLU A 95 -4.83 -2.89 -17.95
N LEU A 96 -3.97 -2.20 -17.18
CA LEU A 96 -3.49 -0.89 -17.58
C LEU A 96 -2.29 -0.96 -18.53
N GLY A 97 -1.84 -2.17 -18.86
CA GLY A 97 -0.77 -2.35 -19.84
C GLY A 97 0.62 -2.59 -19.28
N TYR A 98 0.76 -2.76 -17.97
CA TYR A 98 2.06 -3.07 -17.38
C TYR A 98 2.38 -4.55 -17.58
N ASP A 99 3.64 -4.82 -17.90
CA ASP A 99 4.07 -6.15 -18.27
C ASP A 99 4.76 -6.85 -17.10
N PHE A 100 4.06 -7.77 -16.45
CA PHE A 100 4.62 -8.48 -15.31
C PHE A 100 5.60 -9.58 -15.68
N ASP A 101 5.68 -9.92 -16.95
CA ASP A 101 6.70 -10.88 -17.37
C ASP A 101 8.09 -10.38 -17.06
N LEU A 102 8.26 -9.06 -16.99
CA LEU A 102 9.55 -8.47 -16.69
C LEU A 102 9.94 -8.64 -15.23
N LEU A 103 8.99 -8.97 -14.37
CA LEU A 103 9.26 -9.10 -12.94
C LEU A 103 9.57 -10.53 -12.51
N ASP A 104 9.31 -11.46 -13.37
CA ASP A 104 9.59 -12.87 -13.10
C ASP A 104 10.97 -13.28 -13.59
#